data_e3bade67f9577eaf1ff51de36a6205ee
#
_entry.id   e3bade67f9577eaf1ff51de36a6205ee
#
_cell.length_a   1.000
_cell.length_b   1.000
_cell.length_c   1.000
_cell.angle_alpha   90.00
_cell.angle_beta   90.00
_cell.angle_gamma   90.00
#
_symmetry.space_group_name_H-M   'P 1'
#
loop_
_entity.id
_entity.type
_entity.pdbx_description
1 polymer ?
#
loop_
_entity_poly.entity_id
_entity_poly.type
_entity_poly.pdbx_seq_one_letter_code
_entity_poly.pdbx_strand_id
1 'polypeptide(L)'
;MSTTPRLNTALALHEKRYAPFKVHAVMRALSELGVDTKLLLAGSSLSQAEASSAHTRISVHQFLVVCRNAGRLSPKAGWAALVGGGMRLTDYGMYGYALACAESMRGACELAVRYHGLATPVMRIAFEVEHDVASWVLPTLDEAALPDVDTDLFRALLEMQLGTHVSLTKHVMGAWCMPARANFALPRPRYAGLLERVLECTVAFDQPRTQVDYPAEWLDRPPQFANPIAAPQVSAACAKLLEDHKWNSGTSRRVYAELTRTPG
;
A
#
# COMPACT_ATOMS: atom_id res chain seq x y z
N MET A 1 1.66 18.15 -28.32
CA MET A 1 2.64 17.31 -27.61
C MET A 1 2.81 17.89 -26.21
N SER A 2 2.15 17.33 -25.22
CA SER A 2 2.07 17.89 -23.87
C SER A 2 3.12 17.22 -22.95
N THR A 3 4.15 17.96 -22.58
CA THR A 3 5.25 17.54 -21.68
C THR A 3 4.98 17.78 -20.19
N THR A 4 3.80 18.27 -19.84
CA THR A 4 3.45 18.72 -18.48
C THR A 4 3.10 17.62 -17.45
N PRO A 5 2.60 16.41 -17.79
CA PRO A 5 2.20 15.41 -16.79
C PRO A 5 3.38 14.76 -16.04
N ARG A 6 4.52 14.56 -16.68
CA ARG A 6 5.68 13.83 -16.08
C ARG A 6 6.40 14.61 -14.98
N LEU A 7 6.52 15.92 -15.13
CA LEU A 7 7.20 16.78 -14.15
C LEU A 7 6.41 16.89 -12.84
N ASN A 8 5.07 16.97 -12.91
CA ASN A 8 4.19 16.98 -11.74
C ASN A 8 4.22 15.65 -10.98
N THR A 9 4.32 14.52 -11.68
CA THR A 9 4.40 13.19 -11.05
C THR A 9 5.73 13.02 -10.31
N ALA A 10 6.86 13.42 -10.88
CA ALA A 10 8.18 13.32 -10.25
C ALA A 10 8.27 14.19 -8.98
N LEU A 11 7.76 15.43 -9.01
CA LEU A 11 7.70 16.31 -7.83
C LEU A 11 6.84 15.72 -6.72
N ALA A 12 5.69 15.13 -7.06
CA ALA A 12 4.79 14.51 -6.10
C ALA A 12 5.42 13.32 -5.35
N LEU A 13 6.34 12.57 -5.99
CA LEU A 13 7.03 11.44 -5.38
C LEU A 13 8.01 11.86 -4.26
N HIS A 14 8.54 13.07 -4.30
CA HIS A 14 9.48 13.60 -3.29
C HIS A 14 8.79 14.33 -2.14
N GLU A 15 7.49 14.59 -2.22
CA GLU A 15 6.76 15.27 -1.16
C GLU A 15 6.60 14.38 0.07
N LYS A 16 7.05 14.87 1.22
CA LYS A 16 6.94 14.19 2.53
C LYS A 16 5.55 14.42 3.13
N ARG A 17 4.63 13.51 2.91
CA ARG A 17 3.23 13.61 3.38
C ARG A 17 2.70 12.38 4.09
N TYR A 18 3.38 11.24 4.00
CA TYR A 18 2.90 9.97 4.52
C TYR A 18 3.56 9.61 5.83
N ALA A 19 2.80 9.00 6.73
CA ALA A 19 3.37 8.35 7.92
C ALA A 19 4.27 7.18 7.49
N PRO A 20 5.34 6.86 8.23
CA PRO A 20 6.35 5.89 7.83
C PRO A 20 5.94 4.42 8.03
N PHE A 21 4.65 4.11 8.16
CA PHE A 21 4.17 2.76 8.49
C PHE A 21 4.73 1.65 7.58
N LYS A 22 4.73 1.86 6.25
CA LYS A 22 5.27 0.87 5.30
C LYS A 22 6.79 0.73 5.45
N VAL A 23 7.53 1.82 5.67
CA VAL A 23 8.97 1.76 5.94
C VAL A 23 9.22 0.98 7.23
N HIS A 24 8.46 1.26 8.29
CA HIS A 24 8.55 0.55 9.56
C HIS A 24 8.25 -0.95 9.40
N ALA A 25 7.25 -1.31 8.60
CA ALA A 25 6.92 -2.72 8.32
C ALA A 25 8.05 -3.45 7.57
N VAL A 26 8.66 -2.80 6.57
CA VAL A 26 9.84 -3.33 5.86
C VAL A 26 11.00 -3.52 6.83
N MET A 27 11.30 -2.52 7.66
CA MET A 27 12.37 -2.60 8.68
C MET A 27 12.15 -3.77 9.63
N ARG A 28 10.94 -3.93 10.18
CA ARG A 28 10.60 -5.02 11.09
C ARG A 28 10.85 -6.38 10.42
N ALA A 29 10.26 -6.60 9.26
CA ALA A 29 10.36 -7.88 8.56
C ALA A 29 11.81 -8.22 8.13
N LEU A 30 12.58 -7.22 7.68
CA LEU A 30 13.97 -7.46 7.26
C LEU A 30 14.91 -7.62 8.46
N SER A 31 14.64 -6.96 9.59
CA SER A 31 15.40 -7.16 10.84
C SER A 31 15.22 -8.58 11.39
N GLU A 32 14.01 -9.15 11.30
CA GLU A 32 13.75 -10.56 11.64
C GLU A 32 14.53 -11.55 10.74
N LEU A 33 14.92 -11.11 9.54
CA LEU A 33 15.79 -11.85 8.63
C LEU A 33 17.28 -11.54 8.82
N GLY A 34 17.65 -10.75 9.83
CA GLY A 34 19.03 -10.40 10.16
C GLY A 34 19.62 -9.26 9.33
N VAL A 35 18.81 -8.50 8.60
CA VAL A 35 19.28 -7.34 7.83
C VAL A 35 19.49 -6.13 8.74
N ASP A 36 20.66 -5.51 8.64
CA ASP A 36 20.98 -4.29 9.39
C ASP A 36 20.09 -3.11 8.93
N THR A 37 19.35 -2.55 9.86
CA THR A 37 18.44 -1.42 9.63
C THR A 37 19.16 -0.18 9.07
N LYS A 38 20.41 0.08 9.46
CA LYS A 38 21.18 1.22 8.95
C LYS A 38 21.45 1.06 7.45
N LEU A 39 21.81 -0.15 7.01
CA LEU A 39 22.02 -0.45 5.59
C LEU A 39 20.69 -0.38 4.83
N LEU A 40 19.60 -0.86 5.43
CA LEU A 40 18.27 -0.79 4.84
C LEU A 40 17.81 0.64 4.59
N LEU A 41 18.10 1.56 5.50
CA LEU A 41 17.73 2.98 5.40
C LEU A 41 18.74 3.83 4.62
N ALA A 42 19.88 3.26 4.21
CA ALA A 42 20.93 4.02 3.51
C ALA A 42 20.38 4.75 2.27
N GLY A 43 20.73 6.03 2.11
CA GLY A 43 20.29 6.87 0.99
C GLY A 43 18.83 7.34 1.06
N SER A 44 18.02 6.88 2.04
CA SER A 44 16.63 7.36 2.19
C SER A 44 16.53 8.68 2.94
N SER A 45 17.60 9.16 3.55
CA SER A 45 17.60 10.31 4.47
C SER A 45 16.65 10.12 5.66
N LEU A 46 16.50 8.89 6.14
CA LEU A 46 15.72 8.54 7.33
C LEU A 46 16.65 7.87 8.35
N SER A 47 16.57 8.29 9.58
CA SER A 47 17.09 7.55 10.73
C SER A 47 16.09 6.49 11.17
N GLN A 48 16.56 5.50 11.94
CA GLN A 48 15.69 4.48 12.53
C GLN A 48 14.62 5.10 13.46
N ALA A 49 14.98 6.14 14.21
CA ALA A 49 14.06 6.86 15.08
C ALA A 49 12.94 7.55 14.28
N GLU A 50 13.28 8.24 13.19
CA GLU A 50 12.31 8.87 12.30
C GLU A 50 11.40 7.84 11.62
N ALA A 51 11.95 6.72 11.14
CA ALA A 51 11.17 5.64 10.52
C ALA A 51 10.23 4.92 11.50
N SER A 52 10.40 5.13 12.80
CA SER A 52 9.55 4.57 13.87
C SER A 52 8.70 5.63 14.59
N SER A 53 8.67 6.88 14.09
CA SER A 53 7.97 7.99 14.72
C SER A 53 6.68 8.36 13.99
N ALA A 54 5.57 8.46 14.72
CA ALA A 54 4.28 8.91 14.19
C ALA A 54 4.31 10.38 13.71
N HIS A 55 5.26 11.17 14.18
CA HIS A 55 5.42 12.59 13.80
C HIS A 55 6.22 12.76 12.49
N THR A 56 6.95 11.74 12.05
CA THR A 56 7.69 11.77 10.79
C THR A 56 6.74 11.70 9.60
N ARG A 57 7.10 12.44 8.56
CA ARG A 57 6.47 12.33 7.24
C ARG A 57 7.52 11.92 6.22
N ILE A 58 7.18 10.92 5.43
CA ILE A 58 8.03 10.38 4.36
C ILE A 58 7.41 10.65 2.99
N SER A 59 8.25 10.57 1.97
CA SER A 59 7.84 10.58 0.57
C SER A 59 7.76 9.16 0.00
N VAL A 60 7.07 9.01 -1.14
CA VAL A 60 7.08 7.76 -1.90
C VAL A 60 8.50 7.43 -2.35
N HIS A 61 9.29 8.43 -2.78
CA HIS A 61 10.69 8.23 -3.15
C HIS A 61 11.52 7.59 -2.03
N GLN A 62 11.40 8.09 -0.80
CA GLN A 62 12.10 7.50 0.36
C GLN A 62 11.70 6.04 0.59
N PHE A 63 10.43 5.72 0.46
CA PHE A 63 9.95 4.34 0.54
C PHE A 63 10.53 3.45 -0.57
N LEU A 64 10.57 3.94 -1.81
CA LEU A 64 11.17 3.20 -2.95
C LEU A 64 12.67 2.95 -2.74
N VAL A 65 13.42 3.91 -2.16
CA VAL A 65 14.84 3.71 -1.79
C VAL A 65 14.97 2.55 -0.79
N VAL A 66 14.13 2.53 0.25
CA VAL A 66 14.14 1.44 1.24
C VAL A 66 13.78 0.10 0.60
N CYS A 67 12.79 0.04 -0.30
CA CYS A 67 12.43 -1.19 -1.01
C CYS A 67 13.58 -1.67 -1.92
N ARG A 68 14.29 -0.77 -2.59
CA ARG A 68 15.44 -1.11 -3.43
C ARG A 68 16.59 -1.69 -2.58
N ASN A 69 16.85 -1.09 -1.42
CA ASN A 69 17.83 -1.62 -0.48
C ASN A 69 17.40 -2.99 0.07
N ALA A 70 16.11 -3.17 0.41
CA ALA A 70 15.56 -4.44 0.85
C ALA A 70 15.78 -5.55 -0.20
N GLY A 71 15.55 -5.26 -1.47
CA GLY A 71 15.81 -6.21 -2.56
C GLY A 71 17.26 -6.63 -2.69
N ARG A 72 18.22 -5.73 -2.38
CA ARG A 72 19.66 -6.00 -2.43
C ARG A 72 20.18 -6.74 -1.20
N LEU A 73 19.60 -6.46 -0.04
CA LEU A 73 20.13 -6.93 1.27
C LEU A 73 19.41 -8.19 1.75
N SER A 74 18.20 -8.46 1.28
CA SER A 74 17.41 -9.59 1.78
C SER A 74 18.06 -10.92 1.42
N PRO A 75 18.28 -11.81 2.41
CA PRO A 75 18.75 -13.17 2.15
C PRO A 75 17.65 -14.07 1.55
N LYS A 76 16.40 -13.61 1.54
CA LYS A 76 15.26 -14.37 1.03
C LYS A 76 14.65 -13.68 -0.19
N ALA A 77 14.59 -14.40 -1.29
CA ALA A 77 13.75 -14.05 -2.41
C ALA A 77 12.27 -14.06 -1.99
N GLY A 78 11.45 -13.13 -2.53
CA GLY A 78 10.05 -12.97 -2.12
C GLY A 78 9.86 -12.25 -0.77
N TRP A 79 10.89 -11.55 -0.28
CA TRP A 79 10.83 -10.75 0.95
C TRP A 79 9.64 -9.78 0.96
N ALA A 80 9.29 -9.23 -0.19
CA ALA A 80 8.22 -8.26 -0.32
C ALA A 80 6.84 -8.86 -0.02
N ALA A 81 6.60 -10.09 -0.48
CA ALA A 81 5.39 -10.85 -0.12
C ALA A 81 5.30 -11.08 1.39
N LEU A 82 6.43 -11.43 2.05
CA LEU A 82 6.47 -11.60 3.51
C LEU A 82 6.13 -10.29 4.23
N VAL A 83 6.67 -9.16 3.77
CA VAL A 83 6.31 -7.83 4.31
C VAL A 83 4.81 -7.58 4.16
N GLY A 84 4.26 -7.78 2.96
CA GLY A 84 2.84 -7.56 2.67
C GLY A 84 1.94 -8.47 3.51
N GLY A 85 2.24 -9.76 3.58
CA GLY A 85 1.51 -10.73 4.40
C GLY A 85 1.60 -10.48 5.91
N GLY A 86 2.61 -9.74 6.36
CA GLY A 86 2.78 -9.31 7.76
C GLY A 86 2.15 -7.96 8.09
N MET A 87 1.51 -7.26 7.14
CA MET A 87 0.85 -5.97 7.37
C MET A 87 -0.41 -6.13 8.23
N ARG A 88 -0.66 -5.17 9.12
CA ARG A 88 -1.80 -5.18 10.04
C ARG A 88 -2.66 -3.93 9.84
N LEU A 89 -3.93 -3.98 10.22
CA LEU A 89 -4.79 -2.79 10.20
C LEU A 89 -4.21 -1.63 11.03
N THR A 90 -3.56 -1.95 12.15
CA THR A 90 -2.89 -0.96 13.01
C THR A 90 -1.73 -0.23 12.35
N ASP A 91 -1.11 -0.83 11.33
CA ASP A 91 -0.05 -0.20 10.54
C ASP A 91 -0.60 0.92 9.64
N TYR A 92 -1.92 1.07 9.55
CA TYR A 92 -2.59 2.07 8.72
C TYR A 92 -3.38 3.12 9.52
N GLY A 93 -3.27 3.11 10.85
CA GLY A 93 -3.90 4.11 11.72
C GLY A 93 -5.40 4.27 11.48
N MET A 94 -5.87 5.51 11.30
CA MET A 94 -7.29 5.81 11.09
C MET A 94 -7.88 5.13 9.85
N TYR A 95 -7.10 5.00 8.78
CA TYR A 95 -7.53 4.29 7.57
C TYR A 95 -7.80 2.81 7.86
N GLY A 96 -6.89 2.12 8.58
CA GLY A 96 -7.11 0.72 8.98
C GLY A 96 -8.33 0.56 9.89
N TYR A 97 -8.55 1.52 10.79
CA TYR A 97 -9.75 1.51 11.66
C TYR A 97 -11.04 1.71 10.85
N ALA A 98 -11.01 2.56 9.81
CA ALA A 98 -12.18 2.74 8.93
C ALA A 98 -12.55 1.43 8.21
N LEU A 99 -11.56 0.67 7.73
CA LEU A 99 -11.80 -0.63 7.10
C LEU A 99 -12.44 -1.63 8.09
N ALA A 100 -11.95 -1.66 9.33
CA ALA A 100 -12.47 -2.56 10.36
C ALA A 100 -13.91 -2.26 10.75
N CYS A 101 -14.30 -0.97 10.81
CA CYS A 101 -15.63 -0.54 11.22
C CYS A 101 -16.68 -0.55 10.10
N ALA A 102 -16.29 -0.84 8.85
CA ALA A 102 -17.20 -0.86 7.71
C ALA A 102 -18.42 -1.76 7.96
N GLU A 103 -19.54 -1.48 7.31
CA GLU A 103 -20.77 -2.22 7.49
C GLU A 103 -20.77 -3.57 6.76
N SER A 104 -19.99 -3.67 5.67
CA SER A 104 -19.87 -4.88 4.85
C SER A 104 -18.48 -4.99 4.25
N MET A 105 -18.10 -6.16 3.74
CA MET A 105 -16.86 -6.34 2.97
C MET A 105 -16.80 -5.39 1.77
N ARG A 106 -17.92 -5.21 1.05
CA ARG A 106 -18.05 -4.25 -0.06
C ARG A 106 -17.69 -2.85 0.42
N GLY A 107 -18.30 -2.38 1.49
CA GLY A 107 -18.03 -1.08 2.07
C GLY A 107 -16.56 -0.91 2.48
N ALA A 108 -15.95 -1.95 3.07
CA ALA A 108 -14.52 -1.94 3.39
C ALA A 108 -13.65 -1.79 2.13
N CYS A 109 -13.96 -2.52 1.06
CA CYS A 109 -13.24 -2.42 -0.22
C CYS A 109 -13.40 -1.02 -0.87
N GLU A 110 -14.60 -0.46 -0.86
CA GLU A 110 -14.87 0.89 -1.37
C GLU A 110 -14.13 1.96 -0.56
N LEU A 111 -14.10 1.85 0.77
CA LEU A 111 -13.31 2.72 1.65
C LEU A 111 -11.82 2.57 1.36
N ALA A 112 -11.35 1.34 1.11
CA ALA A 112 -9.95 1.07 0.78
C ALA A 112 -9.53 1.79 -0.50
N VAL A 113 -10.32 1.74 -1.56
CA VAL A 113 -10.04 2.48 -2.80
C VAL A 113 -10.12 4.00 -2.56
N ARG A 114 -11.18 4.46 -1.89
CA ARG A 114 -11.42 5.90 -1.64
C ARG A 114 -10.29 6.55 -0.87
N TYR A 115 -9.79 5.90 0.17
CA TYR A 115 -8.79 6.45 1.09
C TYR A 115 -7.39 5.88 0.87
N HIS A 116 -7.15 5.17 -0.25
CA HIS A 116 -5.82 4.62 -0.58
C HIS A 116 -4.71 5.67 -0.53
N GLY A 117 -5.03 6.93 -0.85
CA GLY A 117 -4.11 8.06 -0.75
C GLY A 117 -3.49 8.27 0.64
N LEU A 118 -4.06 7.71 1.71
CA LEU A 118 -3.49 7.77 3.07
C LEU A 118 -2.42 6.70 3.33
N ALA A 119 -2.31 5.68 2.49
CA ALA A 119 -1.54 4.46 2.72
C ALA A 119 -0.15 4.44 2.07
N THR A 120 0.50 5.60 1.82
CA THR A 120 1.74 5.69 1.02
C THR A 120 1.57 4.96 -0.33
N PRO A 121 0.70 5.47 -1.20
CA PRO A 121 0.37 4.79 -2.44
C PRO A 121 1.56 4.82 -3.40
N VAL A 122 2.06 3.66 -3.78
CA VAL A 122 3.11 3.50 -4.79
C VAL A 122 2.48 3.27 -6.16
N MET A 123 1.30 2.66 -6.18
CA MET A 123 0.53 2.38 -7.38
C MET A 123 -0.96 2.55 -7.10
N ARG A 124 -1.75 2.66 -8.15
CA ARG A 124 -3.21 2.62 -8.01
C ARG A 124 -3.67 1.22 -7.66
N ILE A 125 -4.77 1.14 -6.92
CA ILE A 125 -5.51 -0.11 -6.70
C ILE A 125 -6.91 0.07 -7.29
N ALA A 126 -7.45 -0.98 -7.89
CA ALA A 126 -8.83 -1.03 -8.33
C ALA A 126 -9.54 -2.21 -7.65
N PHE A 127 -10.81 -2.03 -7.37
CA PHE A 127 -11.69 -3.10 -6.90
C PHE A 127 -12.82 -3.25 -7.91
N GLU A 128 -12.93 -4.42 -8.48
CA GLU A 128 -13.86 -4.73 -9.56
C GLU A 128 -14.74 -5.94 -9.16
N VAL A 129 -15.98 -5.91 -9.58
CA VAL A 129 -16.91 -7.04 -9.37
C VAL A 129 -17.49 -7.43 -10.72
N GLU A 130 -17.17 -8.63 -11.14
CA GLU A 130 -17.67 -9.20 -12.39
C GLU A 130 -18.34 -10.54 -12.09
N HIS A 131 -19.65 -10.61 -12.35
CA HIS A 131 -20.47 -11.79 -12.06
C HIS A 131 -20.36 -12.22 -10.59
N ASP A 132 -19.77 -13.37 -10.33
CA ASP A 132 -19.58 -13.99 -9.01
C ASP A 132 -18.18 -13.78 -8.41
N VAL A 133 -17.35 -12.96 -9.05
CA VAL A 133 -15.97 -12.69 -8.63
C VAL A 133 -15.77 -11.23 -8.26
N ALA A 134 -15.19 -10.99 -7.11
CA ALA A 134 -14.72 -9.70 -6.62
C ALA A 134 -13.19 -9.68 -6.63
N SER A 135 -12.58 -8.72 -7.34
CA SER A 135 -11.15 -8.71 -7.61
C SER A 135 -10.48 -7.42 -7.16
N TRP A 136 -9.37 -7.54 -6.45
CA TRP A 136 -8.39 -6.47 -6.34
C TRP A 136 -7.47 -6.53 -7.55
N VAL A 137 -7.39 -5.45 -8.31
CA VAL A 137 -6.63 -5.36 -9.54
C VAL A 137 -5.51 -4.35 -9.38
N LEU A 138 -4.31 -4.74 -9.79
CA LEU A 138 -3.11 -3.91 -9.76
C LEU A 138 -2.65 -3.57 -11.18
N PRO A 139 -2.03 -2.38 -11.37
CA PRO A 139 -1.59 -1.93 -12.68
C PRO A 139 -0.39 -2.73 -13.20
N THR A 140 -0.14 -2.64 -14.49
CA THR A 140 1.13 -2.98 -15.10
C THR A 140 2.21 -1.95 -14.77
N LEU A 141 3.49 -2.24 -15.10
CA LEU A 141 4.59 -1.29 -14.89
C LEU A 141 4.38 0.01 -15.68
N ASP A 142 3.89 -0.10 -16.91
CA ASP A 142 3.64 1.07 -17.76
C ASP A 142 2.50 1.95 -17.22
N GLU A 143 1.44 1.33 -16.72
CA GLU A 143 0.30 2.04 -16.10
C GLU A 143 0.65 2.67 -14.75
N ALA A 144 1.55 2.04 -13.97
CA ALA A 144 2.03 2.57 -12.71
C ALA A 144 2.85 3.85 -12.91
N ALA A 145 3.49 3.99 -14.06
CA ALA A 145 4.27 5.17 -14.48
C ALA A 145 5.27 5.66 -13.40
N LEU A 146 5.90 4.73 -12.69
CA LEU A 146 6.87 5.01 -11.63
C LEU A 146 8.25 5.25 -12.25
N PRO A 147 8.83 6.45 -12.09
CA PRO A 147 10.18 6.71 -12.56
C PRO A 147 11.19 5.88 -11.76
N ASP A 148 12.25 5.43 -12.44
CA ASP A 148 13.37 4.68 -11.86
C ASP A 148 13.00 3.37 -11.15
N VAL A 149 11.87 2.77 -11.50
CA VAL A 149 11.45 1.46 -11.02
C VAL A 149 11.65 0.44 -12.14
N ASP A 150 12.59 -0.49 -11.91
CA ASP A 150 12.82 -1.63 -12.80
C ASP A 150 11.81 -2.76 -12.56
N THR A 151 11.85 -3.78 -13.40
CA THR A 151 10.94 -4.93 -13.33
C THR A 151 11.04 -5.69 -12.01
N ASP A 152 12.24 -5.81 -11.43
CA ASP A 152 12.44 -6.56 -10.17
C ASP A 152 11.85 -5.82 -8.97
N LEU A 153 12.10 -4.51 -8.88
CA LEU A 153 11.48 -3.67 -7.86
C LEU A 153 9.96 -3.61 -8.05
N PHE A 154 9.49 -3.49 -9.30
CA PHE A 154 8.05 -3.50 -9.57
C PHE A 154 7.37 -4.80 -9.15
N ARG A 155 8.01 -5.95 -9.45
CA ARG A 155 7.56 -7.27 -8.95
C ARG A 155 7.44 -7.27 -7.43
N ALA A 156 8.47 -6.81 -6.73
CA ALA A 156 8.46 -6.74 -5.27
C ALA A 156 7.30 -5.87 -4.74
N LEU A 157 7.03 -4.73 -5.40
CA LEU A 157 5.91 -3.85 -5.03
C LEU A 157 4.55 -4.53 -5.26
N LEU A 158 4.36 -5.27 -6.36
CA LEU A 158 3.14 -6.04 -6.61
C LEU A 158 2.94 -7.15 -5.57
N GLU A 159 3.98 -7.92 -5.28
CA GLU A 159 3.95 -8.99 -4.28
C GLU A 159 3.61 -8.45 -2.88
N MET A 160 4.24 -7.34 -2.50
CA MET A 160 3.93 -6.65 -1.23
C MET A 160 2.47 -6.18 -1.21
N GLN A 161 1.99 -5.60 -2.30
CA GLN A 161 0.64 -5.06 -2.37
C GLN A 161 -0.42 -6.17 -2.32
N LEU A 162 -0.25 -7.27 -3.06
CA LEU A 162 -1.18 -8.41 -2.98
C LEU A 162 -1.15 -9.06 -1.59
N GLY A 163 0.04 -9.29 -1.02
CA GLY A 163 0.17 -9.77 0.35
C GLY A 163 -0.54 -8.86 1.35
N THR A 164 -0.44 -7.54 1.18
CA THR A 164 -1.16 -6.55 1.99
C THR A 164 -2.67 -6.70 1.85
N HIS A 165 -3.19 -6.81 0.63
CA HIS A 165 -4.64 -6.98 0.43
C HIS A 165 -5.17 -8.25 1.11
N VAL A 166 -4.48 -9.38 0.96
CA VAL A 166 -4.86 -10.64 1.61
C VAL A 166 -4.80 -10.51 3.13
N SER A 167 -3.70 -9.98 3.67
CA SER A 167 -3.55 -9.81 5.12
C SER A 167 -4.61 -8.88 5.71
N LEU A 168 -4.84 -7.71 5.11
CA LEU A 168 -5.84 -6.77 5.60
C LEU A 168 -7.27 -7.29 5.46
N THR A 169 -7.59 -8.01 4.37
CA THR A 169 -8.90 -8.64 4.19
C THR A 169 -9.16 -9.66 5.32
N LYS A 170 -8.17 -10.48 5.67
CA LYS A 170 -8.27 -11.40 6.81
C LYS A 170 -8.43 -10.69 8.15
N HIS A 171 -7.74 -9.57 8.37
CA HIS A 171 -7.92 -8.77 9.58
C HIS A 171 -9.28 -8.10 9.66
N VAL A 172 -9.90 -7.75 8.54
CA VAL A 172 -11.23 -7.15 8.46
C VAL A 172 -12.32 -8.21 8.64
N MET A 173 -12.22 -9.28 7.85
CA MET A 173 -13.31 -10.27 7.73
C MET A 173 -13.15 -11.50 8.60
N GLY A 174 -11.95 -11.80 9.05
CA GLY A 174 -11.61 -13.02 9.76
C GLY A 174 -10.72 -13.96 8.96
N ALA A 175 -10.08 -14.90 9.66
CA ALA A 175 -9.14 -15.86 9.05
C ALA A 175 -9.79 -16.77 7.99
N TRP A 176 -11.10 -16.90 7.99
CA TRP A 176 -11.87 -17.69 7.02
C TRP A 176 -11.88 -17.05 5.61
N CYS A 177 -11.69 -15.73 5.51
CA CYS A 177 -11.78 -14.98 4.26
C CYS A 177 -10.46 -15.05 3.49
N MET A 178 -10.21 -16.18 2.88
CA MET A 178 -9.04 -16.42 2.03
C MET A 178 -9.42 -16.24 0.56
N PRO A 179 -8.52 -15.70 -0.28
CA PRO A 179 -8.80 -15.55 -1.69
C PRO A 179 -8.99 -16.90 -2.39
N ALA A 180 -9.82 -16.91 -3.44
CA ALA A 180 -10.02 -18.10 -4.27
C ALA A 180 -8.77 -18.39 -5.13
N ARG A 181 -8.12 -17.33 -5.64
CA ARG A 181 -6.90 -17.40 -6.44
C ARG A 181 -6.20 -16.04 -6.51
N ALA A 182 -4.93 -16.07 -6.90
CA ALA A 182 -4.17 -14.89 -7.28
C ALA A 182 -3.51 -15.10 -8.66
N ASN A 183 -3.49 -14.03 -9.45
CA ASN A 183 -2.88 -14.01 -10.78
C ASN A 183 -1.78 -12.95 -10.81
N PHE A 184 -0.67 -13.24 -11.48
CA PHE A 184 0.38 -12.29 -11.79
C PHE A 184 0.56 -12.19 -13.31
N ALA A 185 0.61 -10.98 -13.83
CA ALA A 185 0.98 -10.69 -15.21
C ALA A 185 2.49 -10.84 -15.49
N LEU A 186 3.24 -11.30 -14.50
CA LEU A 186 4.69 -11.50 -14.57
C LEU A 186 5.03 -13.00 -14.61
N PRO A 187 6.22 -13.36 -15.17
CA PRO A 187 6.67 -14.74 -15.22
C PRO A 187 6.82 -15.37 -13.83
N ARG A 188 6.70 -16.71 -13.77
CA ARG A 188 6.80 -17.49 -12.54
C ARG A 188 8.18 -17.35 -11.89
N PRO A 189 8.29 -16.85 -10.64
CA PRO A 189 9.57 -16.77 -9.95
C PRO A 189 9.95 -18.12 -9.34
N ARG A 190 11.26 -18.31 -9.06
CA ARG A 190 11.75 -19.55 -8.42
C ARG A 190 11.15 -19.80 -7.03
N TYR A 191 10.69 -18.75 -6.35
CA TYR A 191 10.06 -18.80 -5.02
C TYR A 191 8.52 -18.79 -5.05
N ALA A 192 7.89 -19.18 -6.16
CA ALA A 192 6.44 -19.16 -6.32
C ALA A 192 5.68 -19.85 -5.18
N GLY A 193 6.20 -20.97 -4.64
CA GLY A 193 5.60 -21.63 -3.49
C GLY A 193 5.59 -20.78 -2.20
N LEU A 194 6.45 -19.75 -2.08
CA LEU A 194 6.33 -18.76 -1.01
C LEU A 194 5.12 -17.85 -1.21
N LEU A 195 4.88 -17.43 -2.45
CA LEU A 195 3.71 -16.60 -2.79
C LEU A 195 2.40 -17.35 -2.50
N GLU A 196 2.31 -18.64 -2.87
CA GLU A 196 1.15 -19.48 -2.54
C GLU A 196 0.91 -19.58 -1.03
N ARG A 197 1.98 -19.72 -0.23
CA ARG A 197 1.84 -19.73 1.24
C ARG A 197 1.43 -18.39 1.84
N VAL A 198 1.96 -17.27 1.32
CA VAL A 198 1.68 -15.92 1.85
C VAL A 198 0.26 -15.48 1.44
N LEU A 199 -0.14 -15.78 0.19
CA LEU A 199 -1.46 -15.40 -0.32
C LEU A 199 -2.54 -16.42 0.07
N GLU A 200 -2.15 -17.59 0.59
CA GLU A 200 -3.04 -18.67 1.03
C GLU A 200 -4.03 -19.13 -0.03
N CYS A 201 -3.62 -19.10 -1.28
CA CYS A 201 -4.39 -19.56 -2.44
C CYS A 201 -3.50 -20.06 -3.56
N THR A 202 -4.11 -20.62 -4.61
CA THR A 202 -3.40 -20.96 -5.85
C THR A 202 -2.93 -19.70 -6.56
N VAL A 203 -1.70 -19.71 -7.08
CA VAL A 203 -1.10 -18.58 -7.78
C VAL A 203 -0.76 -18.95 -9.21
N ALA A 204 -1.34 -18.24 -10.17
CA ALA A 204 -1.04 -18.35 -11.60
C ALA A 204 -0.14 -17.20 -12.05
N PHE A 205 0.77 -17.49 -12.98
CA PHE A 205 1.72 -16.54 -13.56
C PHE A 205 1.50 -16.42 -15.07
N ASP A 206 2.12 -15.44 -15.70
CA ASP A 206 1.94 -15.14 -17.14
C ASP A 206 0.47 -14.89 -17.51
N GLN A 207 -0.29 -14.30 -16.58
CA GLN A 207 -1.70 -13.98 -16.75
C GLN A 207 -1.89 -12.59 -17.36
N PRO A 208 -3.04 -12.31 -17.98
CA PRO A 208 -3.32 -10.98 -18.55
C PRO A 208 -3.27 -9.83 -17.53
N ARG A 209 -3.61 -10.09 -16.25
CA ARG A 209 -3.73 -9.09 -15.19
C ARG A 209 -3.13 -9.60 -13.88
N THR A 210 -2.58 -8.68 -13.09
CA THR A 210 -2.21 -8.97 -11.69
C THR A 210 -3.40 -8.65 -10.80
N GLN A 211 -3.94 -9.69 -10.15
CA GLN A 211 -5.13 -9.58 -9.31
C GLN A 211 -5.22 -10.66 -8.24
N VAL A 212 -6.06 -10.42 -7.24
CA VAL A 212 -6.48 -11.43 -6.26
C VAL A 212 -7.99 -11.44 -6.18
N ASP A 213 -8.56 -12.64 -6.27
CA ASP A 213 -9.99 -12.87 -6.45
C ASP A 213 -10.64 -13.47 -5.22
N TYR A 214 -11.84 -12.99 -4.90
CA TYR A 214 -12.71 -13.47 -3.83
C TYR A 214 -14.10 -13.77 -4.40
N PRO A 215 -14.88 -14.70 -3.79
CA PRO A 215 -16.29 -14.88 -4.13
C PRO A 215 -17.09 -13.60 -3.88
N ALA A 216 -17.85 -13.13 -4.88
CA ALA A 216 -18.63 -11.91 -4.76
C ALA A 216 -19.77 -12.04 -3.71
N GLU A 217 -20.25 -13.25 -3.44
CA GLU A 217 -21.25 -13.55 -2.40
C GLU A 217 -20.80 -13.15 -0.98
N TRP A 218 -19.50 -12.95 -0.78
CA TRP A 218 -18.98 -12.51 0.53
C TRP A 218 -19.08 -11.01 0.76
N LEU A 219 -19.30 -10.24 -0.29
CA LEU A 219 -19.27 -8.78 -0.25
C LEU A 219 -20.29 -8.16 0.71
N ASP A 220 -21.41 -8.82 0.92
CA ASP A 220 -22.47 -8.33 1.79
C ASP A 220 -22.32 -8.80 3.26
N ARG A 221 -21.29 -9.64 3.54
CA ARG A 221 -20.99 -10.07 4.90
C ARG A 221 -20.36 -8.93 5.71
N PRO A 222 -20.73 -8.78 7.00
CA PRO A 222 -20.15 -7.76 7.85
C PRO A 222 -18.72 -8.12 8.25
N PRO A 223 -17.81 -7.13 8.37
CA PRO A 223 -16.53 -7.25 9.04
C PRO A 223 -16.66 -7.73 10.49
N GLN A 224 -15.58 -8.33 11.05
CA GLN A 224 -15.57 -8.82 12.44
C GLN A 224 -15.87 -7.71 13.47
N PHE A 225 -15.46 -6.48 13.16
CA PHE A 225 -15.60 -5.30 14.01
C PHE A 225 -16.55 -4.27 13.40
N ALA A 226 -17.50 -4.71 12.55
CA ALA A 226 -18.48 -3.83 11.96
C ALA A 226 -19.18 -2.98 13.04
N ASN A 227 -19.17 -1.65 12.84
CA ASN A 227 -19.74 -0.74 13.82
C ASN A 227 -20.44 0.42 13.11
N PRO A 228 -21.79 0.36 12.95
CA PRO A 228 -22.54 1.37 12.20
C PRO A 228 -22.50 2.77 12.86
N ILE A 229 -22.18 2.85 14.16
CA ILE A 229 -22.06 4.13 14.86
C ILE A 229 -20.68 4.76 14.60
N ALA A 230 -19.61 3.95 14.64
CA ALA A 230 -18.25 4.43 14.43
C ALA A 230 -17.94 4.66 12.93
N ALA A 231 -18.47 3.86 12.02
CA ALA A 231 -18.14 3.89 10.60
C ALA A 231 -18.26 5.28 9.95
N PRO A 232 -19.35 6.04 10.12
CA PRO A 232 -19.45 7.38 9.53
C PRO A 232 -18.45 8.38 10.13
N GLN A 233 -18.17 8.28 11.43
CA GLN A 233 -17.23 9.18 12.12
C GLN A 233 -15.80 8.94 11.65
N VAL A 234 -15.40 7.67 11.55
CA VAL A 234 -14.04 7.29 11.10
C VAL A 234 -13.86 7.62 9.61
N SER A 235 -14.90 7.40 8.79
CA SER A 235 -14.89 7.78 7.38
C SER A 235 -14.73 9.29 7.21
N ALA A 236 -15.43 10.10 7.99
CA ALA A 236 -15.28 11.57 7.98
C ALA A 236 -13.86 12.00 8.42
N ALA A 237 -13.27 11.34 9.42
CA ALA A 237 -11.89 11.58 9.82
C ALA A 237 -10.89 11.24 8.70
N CYS A 238 -11.08 10.13 7.98
CA CYS A 238 -10.27 9.78 6.81
C CYS A 238 -10.41 10.81 5.68
N ALA A 239 -11.64 11.29 5.42
CA ALA A 239 -11.88 12.32 4.42
C ALA A 239 -11.10 13.60 4.75
N LYS A 240 -11.17 14.07 6.00
CA LYS A 240 -10.40 15.23 6.47
C LYS A 240 -8.90 15.04 6.33
N LEU A 241 -8.37 13.88 6.75
CA LEU A 241 -6.94 13.57 6.59
C LEU A 241 -6.52 13.59 5.12
N LEU A 242 -7.34 13.08 4.22
CA LEU A 242 -7.05 13.09 2.78
C LEU A 242 -7.07 14.52 2.21
N GLU A 243 -7.97 15.37 2.66
CA GLU A 243 -8.00 16.79 2.30
C GLU A 243 -6.76 17.52 2.82
N ASP A 244 -6.39 17.32 4.10
CA ASP A 244 -5.18 17.87 4.68
C ASP A 244 -3.92 17.45 3.90
N HIS A 245 -3.88 16.21 3.39
CA HIS A 245 -2.81 15.75 2.51
C HIS A 245 -2.78 16.50 1.18
N LYS A 246 -3.93 16.85 0.59
CA LYS A 246 -4.00 17.63 -0.65
C LYS A 246 -3.60 19.09 -0.42
N TRP A 247 -4.05 19.71 0.67
CA TRP A 247 -3.71 21.09 1.04
C TRP A 247 -2.24 21.28 1.37
N ASN A 248 -1.62 20.29 2.04
CA ASN A 248 -0.21 20.31 2.40
C ASN A 248 0.71 19.92 1.24
N SER A 249 0.18 19.69 0.04
CA SER A 249 0.94 19.25 -1.13
C SER A 249 1.14 20.36 -2.17
N GLY A 250 2.36 20.47 -2.69
CA GLY A 250 2.67 21.24 -3.90
C GLY A 250 2.55 22.77 -3.76
N THR A 251 2.03 23.40 -4.82
CA THR A 251 1.94 24.85 -4.99
C THR A 251 1.13 25.55 -3.90
N SER A 252 0.07 24.93 -3.40
CA SER A 252 -0.79 25.50 -2.36
C SER A 252 -0.03 25.78 -1.06
N ARG A 253 0.82 24.84 -0.61
CA ARG A 253 1.67 25.04 0.57
C ARG A 253 2.70 26.14 0.35
N ARG A 254 3.30 26.21 -0.84
CA ARG A 254 4.28 27.26 -1.18
C ARG A 254 3.62 28.63 -1.18
N VAL A 255 2.45 28.74 -1.80
CA VAL A 255 1.66 29.99 -1.82
C VAL A 255 1.24 30.40 -0.42
N TYR A 256 0.73 29.48 0.40
CA TYR A 256 0.31 29.77 1.77
C TYR A 256 1.52 30.17 2.65
N ALA A 257 2.65 29.48 2.53
CA ALA A 257 3.88 29.81 3.25
C ALA A 257 4.42 31.20 2.84
N GLU A 258 4.31 31.59 1.57
CA GLU A 258 4.72 32.89 1.07
C GLU A 258 3.76 34.00 1.56
N LEU A 259 2.45 33.76 1.54
CA LEU A 259 1.43 34.70 2.03
C LEU A 259 1.51 34.90 3.54
N THR A 260 1.91 33.89 4.31
CA THR A 260 2.07 34.01 5.78
C THR A 260 3.44 34.56 6.20
N ARG A 261 4.40 34.58 5.29
CA ARG A 261 5.75 35.09 5.52
C ARG A 261 5.87 36.60 5.29
N THR A 262 4.92 37.19 4.58
CA THR A 262 4.78 38.63 4.35
C THR A 262 3.41 39.09 4.88
N PRO A 263 3.22 39.32 6.20
CA PRO A 263 2.09 40.07 6.67
C PRO A 263 2.31 41.51 6.19
N GLY A 264 1.37 42.04 5.39
CA GLY A 264 1.37 43.43 4.93
C GLY A 264 1.32 44.43 6.04
#